data_bcd2fff746a00294d1f63c3023fa18b1
#
_entry.id   bcd2fff746a00294d1f63c3023fa18b1
#
_cell.length_a   1.000
_cell.length_b   1.000
_cell.length_c   1.000
_cell.angle_alpha   90.00
_cell.angle_beta   90.00
_cell.angle_gamma   90.00
#
_symmetry.space_group_name_H-M   'P 1'
#
loop_
_entity.id
_entity.type
_entity.pdbx_description
1 polymer ?
#
loop_
_entity_poly.entity_id
_entity_poly.type
_entity_poly.pdbx_seq_one_letter_code
_entity_poly.pdbx_strand_id
1 'polypeptide(L)'
;MSEQGLSFDEFQALEQKVLRAVEVVKRERAARAEAEAEVASLRTQLEAQTALSEEQMNAVNKERETVRQRVEGMLKQMDDLI
;
A
#
# COMPACT_ATOMS: atom_id res chain seq x y z
N MET A 1 55.51 27.02 2.47
CA MET A 1 54.24 27.12 2.53
C MET A 1 53.53 25.85 2.39
N SER A 2 52.63 25.74 2.97
CA SER A 2 51.97 24.49 3.03
C SER A 2 50.68 24.52 2.30
N GLU A 3 50.71 25.31 1.26
CA GLU A 3 49.49 25.36 0.50
C GLU A 3 49.10 24.04 -0.08
N GLN A 4 49.95 23.07 -0.06
CA GLN A 4 49.58 21.78 -0.54
C GLN A 4 48.88 20.94 0.52
N GLY A 5 48.86 21.39 1.75
CA GLY A 5 48.27 20.58 2.82
C GLY A 5 47.12 21.30 3.48
N LEU A 6 46.25 20.53 4.10
CA LEU A 6 45.19 21.07 4.93
C LEU A 6 45.76 21.38 6.31
N SER A 7 45.30 22.45 6.93
CA SER A 7 45.60 22.68 8.32
C SER A 7 44.82 21.66 9.17
N PHE A 8 45.20 21.53 10.42
CA PHE A 8 44.48 20.65 11.33
C PHE A 8 43.02 21.07 11.47
N ASP A 9 42.77 22.35 11.56
CA ASP A 9 41.43 22.88 11.69
C ASP A 9 40.58 22.61 10.43
N GLU A 10 41.18 22.76 9.27
CA GLU A 10 40.51 22.49 8.00
C GLU A 10 40.18 21.01 7.87
N PHE A 11 41.11 20.14 8.30
CA PHE A 11 40.89 18.73 8.28
C PHE A 11 39.75 18.34 9.22
N GLN A 12 39.69 18.88 10.42
CA GLN A 12 38.62 18.65 11.36
C GLN A 12 37.27 19.11 10.81
N ALA A 13 37.26 20.28 10.18
CA ALA A 13 36.04 20.80 9.57
C ALA A 13 35.54 19.89 8.47
N LEU A 14 36.41 19.36 7.64
CA LEU A 14 36.06 18.42 6.60
C LEU A 14 35.54 17.12 7.19
N GLU A 15 36.21 16.62 8.19
CA GLU A 15 35.77 15.39 8.90
C GLU A 15 34.37 15.54 9.45
N GLN A 16 34.09 16.69 10.08
CA GLN A 16 32.75 16.97 10.61
C GLN A 16 31.69 17.00 9.51
N LYS A 17 32.01 17.54 8.37
CA LYS A 17 31.10 17.58 7.22
C LYS A 17 30.80 16.17 6.72
N VAL A 18 31.82 15.34 6.62
CA VAL A 18 31.66 13.95 6.20
C VAL A 18 30.79 13.18 7.20
N LEU A 19 31.01 13.35 8.48
CA LEU A 19 30.22 12.70 9.51
C LEU A 19 28.76 13.10 9.45
N ARG A 20 28.48 14.38 9.21
CA ARG A 20 27.12 14.88 9.05
C ARG A 20 26.46 14.30 7.81
N ALA A 21 27.19 14.23 6.70
CA ALA A 21 26.67 13.65 5.48
C ALA A 21 26.31 12.18 5.68
N VAL A 22 27.14 11.43 6.39
CA VAL A 22 26.87 10.03 6.72
C VAL A 22 25.60 9.92 7.56
N GLU A 23 25.44 10.78 8.55
CA GLU A 23 24.25 10.80 9.38
C GLU A 23 22.97 11.06 8.57
N VAL A 24 23.03 12.03 7.67
CA VAL A 24 21.90 12.35 6.79
C VAL A 24 21.54 11.14 5.93
N VAL A 25 22.53 10.50 5.32
CA VAL A 25 22.28 9.32 4.49
C VAL A 25 21.67 8.19 5.30
N LYS A 26 22.16 7.96 6.51
CA LYS A 26 21.59 6.92 7.37
C LYS A 26 20.14 7.19 7.72
N ARG A 27 19.82 8.45 8.04
CA ARG A 27 18.43 8.83 8.35
C ARG A 27 17.52 8.67 7.15
N GLU A 28 17.99 9.07 5.99
CA GLU A 28 17.19 8.93 4.77
C GLU A 28 16.95 7.47 4.41
N ARG A 29 17.96 6.64 4.57
CA ARG A 29 17.80 5.20 4.33
C ARG A 29 16.81 4.56 5.29
N ALA A 30 16.88 4.95 6.56
CA ALA A 30 15.95 4.44 7.56
C ALA A 30 14.51 4.90 7.26
N ALA A 31 14.34 6.18 6.91
CA ALA A 31 13.03 6.73 6.57
C ALA A 31 12.46 6.04 5.32
N ARG A 32 13.30 5.79 4.32
CA ARG A 32 12.88 5.10 3.11
C ARG A 32 12.44 3.67 3.40
N ALA A 33 13.22 2.94 4.21
CA ALA A 33 12.88 1.57 4.58
C ALA A 33 11.55 1.52 5.32
N GLU A 34 11.31 2.47 6.22
CA GLU A 34 10.06 2.57 6.96
C GLU A 34 8.89 2.88 6.02
N ALA A 35 9.08 3.82 5.10
CA ALA A 35 8.04 4.16 4.13
C ALA A 35 7.74 2.99 3.20
N GLU A 36 8.75 2.26 2.76
CA GLU A 36 8.57 1.07 1.91
C GLU A 36 7.81 -0.03 2.65
N ALA A 37 8.10 -0.22 3.92
CA ALA A 37 7.38 -1.19 4.76
C ALA A 37 5.91 -0.79 4.92
N GLU A 38 5.64 0.50 5.10
CA GLU A 38 4.29 1.02 5.20
C GLU A 38 3.52 0.83 3.89
N VAL A 39 4.15 1.12 2.77
CA VAL A 39 3.54 0.91 1.45
C VAL A 39 3.20 -0.56 1.25
N ALA A 40 4.11 -1.48 1.59
CA ALA A 40 3.86 -2.91 1.49
C ALA A 40 2.68 -3.34 2.35
N SER A 41 2.60 -2.82 3.58
CA SER A 41 1.49 -3.10 4.49
C SER A 41 0.16 -2.60 3.94
N LEU A 42 0.14 -1.37 3.42
CA LEU A 42 -1.06 -0.78 2.84
C LEU A 42 -1.53 -1.55 1.60
N ARG A 43 -0.61 -2.01 0.77
CA ARG A 43 -0.96 -2.84 -0.39
C ARG A 43 -1.60 -4.15 0.03
N THR A 44 -1.06 -4.80 1.04
CA THR A 44 -1.64 -6.04 1.58
C THR A 44 -3.05 -5.80 2.11
N GLN A 45 -3.25 -4.71 2.86
CA GLN A 45 -4.57 -4.35 3.37
C GLN A 45 -5.55 -4.05 2.24
N LEU A 46 -5.10 -3.34 1.22
CA LEU A 46 -5.95 -3.01 0.07
C LEU A 46 -6.35 -4.27 -0.69
N GLU A 47 -5.43 -5.19 -0.92
CA GLU A 47 -5.73 -6.46 -1.58
C GLU A 47 -6.75 -7.28 -0.80
N ALA A 48 -6.61 -7.34 0.52
CA ALA A 48 -7.55 -8.04 1.37
C ALA A 48 -8.93 -7.40 1.33
N GLN A 49 -8.99 -6.07 1.36
CA GLN A 49 -10.23 -5.34 1.31
C GLN A 49 -10.92 -5.50 -0.04
N THR A 50 -10.16 -5.46 -1.13
CA THR A 50 -10.68 -5.66 -2.47
C THR A 50 -11.24 -7.06 -2.63
N ALA A 51 -10.53 -8.08 -2.15
CA ALA A 51 -11.01 -9.46 -2.20
C ALA A 51 -12.30 -9.64 -1.43
N LEU A 52 -12.40 -9.05 -0.24
CA LEU A 52 -13.61 -9.10 0.57
C LEU A 52 -14.78 -8.41 -0.12
N SER A 53 -14.52 -7.25 -0.72
CA SER A 53 -15.53 -6.49 -1.44
C SER A 53 -16.06 -7.27 -2.65
N GLU A 54 -15.18 -7.94 -3.39
CA GLU A 54 -15.57 -8.78 -4.53
C GLU A 54 -16.41 -9.97 -4.07
N GLU A 55 -16.01 -10.59 -2.98
CA GLU A 55 -16.75 -11.71 -2.40
C GLU A 55 -18.16 -11.28 -2.00
N GLN A 56 -18.30 -10.14 -1.34
CA GLN A 56 -19.60 -9.59 -0.96
C GLN A 56 -20.45 -9.25 -2.17
N MET A 57 -19.86 -8.68 -3.20
CA MET A 57 -20.58 -8.36 -4.42
C MET A 57 -21.08 -9.61 -5.11
N ASN A 58 -20.25 -10.63 -5.19
CA ASN A 58 -20.64 -11.91 -5.77
C ASN A 58 -21.78 -12.57 -4.99
N ALA A 59 -21.75 -12.49 -3.67
CA ALA A 59 -22.81 -13.02 -2.83
C ALA A 59 -24.13 -12.30 -3.05
N VAL A 60 -24.09 -10.97 -3.15
CA VAL A 60 -25.29 -10.17 -3.43
C VAL A 60 -25.86 -10.48 -4.81
N ASN A 61 -25.01 -10.60 -5.82
CA ASN A 61 -25.42 -10.92 -7.18
C ASN A 61 -26.08 -12.30 -7.26
N LYS A 62 -25.52 -13.26 -6.53
CA LYS A 62 -26.06 -14.62 -6.46
C LYS A 62 -27.43 -14.62 -5.80
N GLU A 63 -27.59 -13.88 -4.73
CA GLU A 63 -28.85 -13.74 -4.03
C GLU A 63 -29.92 -13.11 -4.92
N ARG A 64 -29.56 -12.05 -5.64
CA ARG A 64 -30.45 -11.39 -6.59
C ARG A 64 -30.92 -12.34 -7.67
N GLU A 65 -30.02 -13.16 -8.20
CA GLU A 65 -30.35 -14.13 -9.23
C GLU A 65 -31.31 -15.19 -8.71
N THR A 66 -31.09 -15.65 -7.48
CA THR A 66 -31.98 -16.59 -6.83
C THR A 66 -33.38 -16.03 -6.66
N VAL A 67 -33.49 -14.79 -6.21
CA VAL A 67 -34.77 -14.10 -6.05
C VAL A 67 -35.46 -13.92 -7.40
N ARG A 68 -34.71 -13.54 -8.41
CA ARG A 68 -35.25 -13.35 -9.76
C ARG A 68 -35.86 -14.66 -10.30
N GLN A 69 -35.15 -15.76 -10.13
CA GLN A 69 -35.65 -17.08 -10.57
C GLN A 69 -36.91 -17.49 -9.83
N ARG A 70 -36.98 -17.20 -8.53
CA ARG A 70 -38.19 -17.50 -7.74
C ARG A 70 -39.38 -16.69 -8.23
N VAL A 71 -39.17 -15.39 -8.48
CA VAL A 71 -40.23 -14.52 -8.97
C VAL A 71 -40.73 -14.98 -10.34
N GLU A 72 -39.80 -15.33 -11.23
CA GLU A 72 -40.17 -15.85 -12.56
C GLU A 72 -40.97 -17.16 -12.45
N GLY A 73 -40.58 -18.04 -11.54
CA GLY A 73 -41.30 -19.29 -11.30
C GLY A 73 -42.71 -19.07 -10.79
N MET A 74 -42.88 -18.12 -9.88
CA MET A 74 -44.21 -17.74 -9.36
C MET A 74 -45.09 -17.17 -10.44
N LEU A 75 -44.53 -16.25 -11.28
CA LEU A 75 -45.28 -15.66 -12.38
C LEU A 75 -45.73 -16.71 -13.38
N LYS A 76 -44.88 -17.67 -13.67
CA LYS A 76 -45.23 -18.80 -14.55
C LYS A 76 -46.35 -19.63 -13.98
N GLN A 77 -46.30 -19.92 -12.68
CA GLN A 77 -47.39 -20.65 -12.02
C GLN A 77 -48.70 -19.89 -12.09
N MET A 78 -48.69 -18.59 -11.91
CA MET A 78 -49.86 -17.78 -12.03
C MET A 78 -50.44 -17.81 -13.45
N ASP A 79 -49.58 -17.73 -14.45
CA ASP A 79 -50.01 -17.78 -15.84
C ASP A 79 -50.64 -19.15 -16.17
N ASP A 80 -50.14 -20.21 -15.62
CA ASP A 80 -50.66 -21.54 -15.84
C ASP A 80 -52.02 -21.74 -15.20
N LEU A 81 -52.37 -20.95 -14.18
CA LEU A 81 -53.65 -21.03 -13.51
C LEU A 81 -54.74 -20.21 -14.20
N ILE A 82 -54.30 -19.22 -14.96
CA ILE A 82 -55.22 -18.37 -15.69
C ILE A 82 -55.50 -18.91 -17.06
#